data_7d7e67f9390dc4802c1f1827dcd67f5d
#
_entry.id   7d7e67f9390dc4802c1f1827dcd67f5d
#
_cell.length_a   1.000
_cell.length_b   1.000
_cell.length_c   1.000
_cell.angle_alpha   90.00
_cell.angle_beta   90.00
_cell.angle_gamma   90.00
#
_symmetry.space_group_name_H-M   'P 1'
#
loop_
_entity.id
_entity.type
_entity.pdbx_description
1 polymer ?
#
loop_
_entity_poly.entity_id
_entity_poly.type
_entity_poly.pdbx_seq_one_letter_code
_entity_poly.pdbx_strand_id
1 'polypeptide(L)'
;MAEETGKRRRGGGRAGNTQRRGSRAIDQMPWRLPINLDKPTEPLSEDGINAIHEGAMCILEDIGIAILNDEARDILKAAGCSVDGDIVRMGRDFIMEMLSKAPETWTLTPRNPDRQITVGGKYILFGNVSSPPSYWDYGTRKKMSGTQEMCQNFLKLSQYFNCIHFVGGYPVEPVDIHPSIRHLDVLYDKLTLTDKVAHAYSLGKERVEDVMEMVRIAGGHSHEEFESSPKMYTNINSTSPLKHDQPMLDGWMRLARRNQGLVVTPFTLAGAMAPVTMAGAVAQSLAEGLCAVALAQWIRPGAACAIGTFTSNVDMKSGAPAFGTPEYMRATQMTGQMARFYKLPMRASGVCAANVPDGQSMWETSNSLWLSLIHI
;
A
#
# COMPACT_ATOMS: atom_id res chain seq x y z
N MET A 1 -11.50 -47.64 -61.70
CA MET A 1 -10.87 -46.45 -61.07
C MET A 1 -11.65 -46.18 -59.78
N ALA A 2 -11.10 -46.55 -58.66
CA ALA A 2 -11.71 -46.34 -57.33
C ALA A 2 -10.83 -45.30 -56.59
N GLU A 3 -11.44 -44.20 -56.23
CA GLU A 3 -10.82 -43.12 -55.44
C GLU A 3 -10.72 -43.53 -53.96
N GLU A 4 -9.47 -43.55 -53.45
CA GLU A 4 -9.17 -43.72 -52.03
C GLU A 4 -9.42 -42.41 -51.29
N THR A 5 -10.45 -42.36 -50.48
CA THR A 5 -10.69 -41.24 -49.53
C THR A 5 -9.81 -41.45 -48.28
N GLY A 6 -8.75 -40.65 -48.18
CA GLY A 6 -7.85 -40.62 -47.02
C GLY A 6 -8.52 -40.15 -45.76
N LYS A 7 -8.68 -41.02 -44.77
CA LYS A 7 -9.08 -40.68 -43.40
C LYS A 7 -8.02 -39.83 -42.71
N ARG A 8 -8.31 -38.53 -42.50
CA ARG A 8 -7.53 -37.67 -41.60
C ARG A 8 -7.60 -38.22 -40.16
N ARG A 9 -6.52 -38.78 -39.67
CA ARG A 9 -6.32 -39.15 -38.26
C ARG A 9 -6.33 -37.87 -37.42
N ARG A 10 -7.36 -37.70 -36.59
CA ARG A 10 -7.35 -36.74 -35.47
C ARG A 10 -6.34 -37.23 -34.42
N GLY A 11 -5.08 -36.82 -34.55
CA GLY A 11 -4.03 -37.00 -33.55
C GLY A 11 -4.12 -35.97 -32.43
N GLY A 12 -5.19 -36.01 -31.62
CA GLY A 12 -5.36 -35.17 -30.47
C GLY A 12 -5.65 -36.02 -29.23
N GLY A 13 -4.95 -37.13 -29.09
CA GLY A 13 -5.13 -38.07 -28.01
C GLY A 13 -4.30 -37.72 -26.76
N ARG A 14 -4.67 -38.30 -25.64
CA ARG A 14 -4.09 -38.24 -24.29
C ARG A 14 -2.57 -38.06 -24.15
N ALA A 15 -1.75 -38.39 -25.14
CA ALA A 15 -0.32 -38.21 -25.12
C ALA A 15 0.17 -36.75 -25.18
N GLY A 16 -0.54 -35.87 -25.92
CA GLY A 16 -0.25 -34.43 -25.93
C GLY A 16 -0.55 -33.70 -24.60
N ASN A 17 -1.49 -34.27 -23.84
CA ASN A 17 -1.85 -33.75 -22.54
C ASN A 17 -0.90 -34.22 -21.42
N THR A 18 -0.16 -35.30 -21.64
CA THR A 18 0.81 -35.86 -20.68
C THR A 18 2.15 -35.11 -20.73
N GLN A 19 2.53 -34.59 -21.88
CA GLN A 19 3.71 -33.70 -21.96
C GLN A 19 3.47 -32.32 -21.33
N ARG A 20 2.24 -31.80 -21.38
CA ARG A 20 1.85 -30.58 -20.64
C ARG A 20 1.76 -30.79 -19.12
N ARG A 21 1.55 -32.02 -18.65
CA ARG A 21 1.55 -32.35 -17.21
C ARG A 21 2.94 -32.47 -16.60
N GLY A 22 4.01 -32.44 -17.37
CA GLY A 22 5.40 -32.50 -16.90
C GLY A 22 5.96 -31.16 -16.40
N SER A 23 5.40 -30.02 -16.83
CA SER A 23 5.80 -28.71 -16.31
C SER A 23 4.95 -28.37 -15.10
N ARG A 24 5.54 -28.38 -13.91
CA ARG A 24 4.92 -27.88 -12.67
C ARG A 24 4.85 -26.35 -12.62
N ALA A 25 5.39 -25.67 -13.62
CA ALA A 25 5.36 -24.21 -13.72
C ALA A 25 3.99 -23.73 -14.18
N ILE A 26 3.50 -22.66 -13.58
CA ILE A 26 2.30 -21.95 -14.01
C ILE A 26 2.69 -21.05 -15.18
N ASP A 27 1.98 -21.15 -16.30
CA ASP A 27 2.18 -20.24 -17.43
C ASP A 27 1.84 -18.81 -16.99
N GLN A 28 2.77 -17.87 -17.19
CA GLN A 28 2.64 -16.49 -16.77
C GLN A 28 2.87 -15.54 -17.92
N MET A 29 2.19 -14.39 -17.87
CA MET A 29 2.54 -13.24 -18.71
C MET A 29 3.96 -12.78 -18.37
N PRO A 30 4.72 -12.24 -19.35
CA PRO A 30 5.98 -11.58 -19.05
C PRO A 30 5.82 -10.45 -18.03
N TRP A 31 6.88 -10.17 -17.28
CA TRP A 31 6.92 -8.98 -16.41
C TRP A 31 6.60 -7.72 -17.20
N ARG A 32 5.64 -6.97 -16.72
CA ARG A 32 5.28 -5.64 -17.26
C ARG A 32 4.47 -4.89 -16.22
N LEU A 33 4.44 -3.58 -16.32
CA LEU A 33 3.55 -2.73 -15.53
C LEU A 33 2.22 -2.59 -16.29
N PRO A 34 1.10 -3.11 -15.77
CA PRO A 34 -0.21 -2.88 -16.36
C PRO A 34 -0.56 -1.41 -16.38
N ILE A 35 -1.24 -0.99 -17.42
CA ILE A 35 -1.74 0.38 -17.59
C ILE A 35 -3.26 0.31 -17.71
N ASN A 36 -3.96 1.08 -16.87
CA ASN A 36 -5.40 1.24 -17.00
C ASN A 36 -5.72 2.15 -18.21
N LEU A 37 -6.43 1.61 -19.16
CA LEU A 37 -6.88 2.34 -20.37
C LEU A 37 -8.31 2.86 -20.23
N ASP A 38 -9.06 2.32 -19.27
CA ASP A 38 -10.44 2.69 -19.05
C ASP A 38 -10.58 4.00 -18.27
N LYS A 39 -11.72 4.66 -18.42
CA LYS A 39 -12.05 5.82 -17.60
C LYS A 39 -12.30 5.35 -16.17
N PRO A 40 -11.66 5.96 -15.17
CA PRO A 40 -11.91 5.61 -13.76
C PRO A 40 -13.39 5.77 -13.37
N THR A 41 -13.84 4.94 -12.44
CA THR A 41 -15.19 5.08 -11.85
C THR A 41 -15.20 6.30 -10.91
N GLU A 42 -16.16 7.18 -11.12
CA GLU A 42 -16.32 8.43 -10.38
C GLU A 42 -17.67 8.45 -9.65
N PRO A 43 -17.74 7.89 -8.41
CA PRO A 43 -19.00 7.78 -7.68
C PRO A 43 -19.49 9.08 -7.05
N LEU A 44 -18.65 10.12 -7.00
CA LEU A 44 -18.97 11.43 -6.43
C LEU A 44 -19.32 12.43 -7.54
N SER A 45 -20.35 13.24 -7.32
CA SER A 45 -20.59 14.45 -8.06
C SER A 45 -19.57 15.53 -7.66
N GLU A 46 -19.54 16.64 -8.39
CA GLU A 46 -18.71 17.79 -8.05
C GLU A 46 -19.03 18.32 -6.64
N ASP A 47 -20.31 18.44 -6.29
CA ASP A 47 -20.73 18.82 -4.94
C ASP A 47 -20.26 17.82 -3.89
N GLY A 48 -20.27 16.52 -4.20
CA GLY A 48 -19.76 15.47 -3.32
C GLY A 48 -18.25 15.56 -3.08
N ILE A 49 -17.47 15.86 -4.13
CA ILE A 49 -16.04 16.12 -4.01
C ILE A 49 -15.79 17.34 -3.12
N ASN A 50 -16.49 18.44 -3.39
CA ASN A 50 -16.35 19.68 -2.62
C ASN A 50 -16.74 19.46 -1.15
N ALA A 51 -17.84 18.76 -0.86
CA ALA A 51 -18.27 18.48 0.51
C ALA A 51 -17.25 17.65 1.30
N ILE A 52 -16.61 16.64 0.67
CA ILE A 52 -15.57 15.84 1.30
C ILE A 52 -14.29 16.66 1.49
N HIS A 53 -13.93 17.47 0.51
CA HIS A 53 -12.78 18.38 0.60
C HIS A 53 -12.96 19.36 1.76
N GLU A 54 -14.09 20.07 1.81
CA GLU A 54 -14.39 21.02 2.88
C GLU A 54 -14.42 20.34 4.25
N GLY A 55 -14.98 19.12 4.34
CA GLY A 55 -14.93 18.33 5.58
C GLY A 55 -13.51 18.01 6.03
N ALA A 56 -12.62 17.63 5.10
CA ALA A 56 -11.22 17.36 5.41
C ALA A 56 -10.47 18.64 5.83
N MET A 57 -10.72 19.77 5.15
CA MET A 57 -10.13 21.07 5.50
C MET A 57 -10.63 21.56 6.86
N CYS A 58 -11.93 21.48 7.16
CA CYS A 58 -12.47 21.81 8.48
C CYS A 58 -11.81 20.98 9.60
N ILE A 59 -11.58 19.69 9.39
CA ILE A 59 -10.85 18.86 10.35
C ILE A 59 -9.43 19.40 10.57
N LEU A 60 -8.71 19.74 9.51
CA LEU A 60 -7.32 20.21 9.60
C LEU A 60 -7.21 21.62 10.20
N GLU A 61 -8.14 22.52 9.89
CA GLU A 61 -8.12 23.93 10.32
C GLU A 61 -8.69 24.13 11.72
N ASP A 62 -9.85 23.55 11.98
CA ASP A 62 -10.63 23.87 13.19
C ASP A 62 -10.39 22.86 14.32
N ILE A 63 -10.35 21.56 14.00
CA ILE A 63 -10.17 20.49 14.98
C ILE A 63 -8.68 20.25 15.21
N GLY A 64 -7.92 20.01 14.13
CA GLY A 64 -6.51 19.65 14.15
C GLY A 64 -6.26 18.15 14.28
N ILE A 65 -5.00 17.77 14.14
CA ILE A 65 -4.50 16.40 14.26
C ILE A 65 -3.54 16.32 15.44
N ALA A 66 -3.68 15.30 16.27
CA ALA A 66 -2.75 15.05 17.37
C ALA A 66 -1.43 14.46 16.80
N ILE A 67 -0.35 15.22 16.93
CA ILE A 67 0.98 14.86 16.48
C ILE A 67 1.83 14.49 17.70
N LEU A 68 2.00 13.19 17.96
CA LEU A 68 2.70 12.69 19.15
C LEU A 68 4.24 12.63 18.95
N ASN A 69 4.79 13.56 18.20
CA ASN A 69 6.21 13.66 17.89
C ASN A 69 6.65 15.10 17.99
N ASP A 70 7.57 15.40 18.92
CA ASP A 70 8.05 16.76 19.21
C ASP A 70 8.70 17.40 18.00
N GLU A 71 9.60 16.67 17.31
CA GLU A 71 10.28 17.16 16.11
C GLU A 71 9.29 17.52 14.99
N ALA A 72 8.26 16.71 14.79
CA ALA A 72 7.22 16.99 13.80
C ALA A 72 6.40 18.24 14.17
N ARG A 73 6.06 18.43 15.46
CA ARG A 73 5.39 19.64 15.93
C ARG A 73 6.24 20.88 15.74
N ASP A 74 7.53 20.82 16.06
CA ASP A 74 8.44 21.92 15.87
C ASP A 74 8.58 22.31 14.38
N ILE A 75 8.68 21.31 13.49
CA ILE A 75 8.70 21.52 12.05
C ILE A 75 7.42 22.21 11.58
N LEU A 76 6.24 21.73 11.99
CA LEU A 76 4.96 22.29 11.58
C LEU A 76 4.73 23.67 12.18
N LYS A 77 5.19 23.93 13.41
CA LYS A 77 5.18 25.25 14.01
C LYS A 77 6.06 26.25 13.24
N ALA A 78 7.25 25.82 12.83
CA ALA A 78 8.13 26.64 11.99
C ALA A 78 7.54 26.89 10.59
N ALA A 79 6.66 26.00 10.11
CA ALA A 79 5.90 26.17 8.89
C ALA A 79 4.69 27.11 9.00
N GLY A 80 4.44 27.68 10.22
CA GLY A 80 3.33 28.58 10.46
C GLY A 80 2.03 27.90 10.91
N CYS A 81 2.02 26.59 11.19
CA CYS A 81 0.87 25.89 11.73
C CYS A 81 0.66 26.26 13.22
N SER A 82 -0.60 26.23 13.65
CA SER A 82 -0.95 26.44 15.06
C SER A 82 -0.73 25.15 15.85
N VAL A 83 0.06 25.22 16.92
CA VAL A 83 0.36 24.09 17.80
C VAL A 83 -0.10 24.40 19.22
N ASP A 84 -1.00 23.55 19.73
CA ASP A 84 -1.56 23.65 21.08
C ASP A 84 -1.45 22.26 21.75
N GLY A 85 -0.44 22.10 22.61
CA GLY A 85 -0.06 20.78 23.13
C GLY A 85 0.33 19.84 22.02
N ASP A 86 -0.37 18.71 21.90
CA ASP A 86 -0.17 17.73 20.84
C ASP A 86 -1.00 18.03 19.57
N ILE A 87 -1.96 18.95 19.65
CA ILE A 87 -2.86 19.27 18.54
C ILE A 87 -2.22 20.28 17.62
N VAL A 88 -2.13 19.92 16.36
CA VAL A 88 -1.64 20.79 15.28
C VAL A 88 -2.78 21.09 14.32
N ARG A 89 -3.05 22.40 14.12
CA ARG A 89 -4.01 22.89 13.13
C ARG A 89 -3.26 23.47 11.94
N MET A 90 -3.71 23.09 10.77
CA MET A 90 -3.06 23.43 9.49
C MET A 90 -4.06 24.15 8.60
N GLY A 91 -3.77 25.39 8.22
CA GLY A 91 -4.61 26.14 7.30
C GLY A 91 -4.68 25.48 5.92
N ARG A 92 -5.86 25.59 5.26
CA ARG A 92 -6.07 25.01 3.93
C ARG A 92 -5.06 25.48 2.89
N ASP A 93 -4.67 26.75 2.91
CA ASP A 93 -3.70 27.32 1.98
C ASP A 93 -2.34 26.62 2.13
N PHE A 94 -1.90 26.37 3.36
CA PHE A 94 -0.68 25.61 3.64
C PHE A 94 -0.81 24.17 3.11
N ILE A 95 -1.92 23.49 3.40
CA ILE A 95 -2.13 22.12 2.91
C ILE A 95 -2.11 22.10 1.38
N MET A 96 -2.88 22.94 0.71
CA MET A 96 -2.94 22.94 -0.75
C MET A 96 -1.61 23.35 -1.41
N GLU A 97 -0.87 24.29 -0.80
CA GLU A 97 0.48 24.61 -1.25
C GLU A 97 1.41 23.39 -1.15
N MET A 98 1.39 22.68 -0.03
CA MET A 98 2.23 21.48 0.15
C MET A 98 1.84 20.38 -0.84
N LEU A 99 0.56 20.12 -1.02
CA LEU A 99 0.09 19.12 -1.98
C LEU A 99 0.50 19.44 -3.41
N SER A 100 0.53 20.73 -3.78
CA SER A 100 0.96 21.15 -5.13
C SER A 100 2.42 20.80 -5.45
N LYS A 101 3.24 20.55 -4.44
CA LYS A 101 4.67 20.16 -4.58
C LYS A 101 4.84 18.65 -4.77
N ALA A 102 3.84 17.85 -4.41
CA ALA A 102 3.90 16.40 -4.51
C ALA A 102 3.81 15.94 -5.98
N PRO A 103 4.67 15.02 -6.42
CA PRO A 103 4.62 14.54 -7.80
C PRO A 103 3.40 13.63 -8.02
N GLU A 104 2.69 13.85 -9.13
CA GLU A 104 1.58 12.97 -9.57
C GLU A 104 2.06 11.55 -9.91
N THR A 105 3.31 11.42 -10.33
CA THR A 105 3.95 10.16 -10.66
C THR A 105 5.40 10.17 -10.20
N TRP A 106 5.87 9.04 -9.72
CA TRP A 106 7.26 8.86 -9.32
C TRP A 106 7.70 7.42 -9.51
N THR A 107 9.00 7.18 -9.55
CA THR A 107 9.57 5.85 -9.78
C THR A 107 10.22 5.29 -8.54
N LEU A 108 10.15 3.97 -8.41
CA LEU A 108 10.91 3.18 -7.45
C LEU A 108 11.85 2.25 -8.21
N THR A 109 13.14 2.42 -7.99
CA THR A 109 14.16 1.61 -8.66
C THR A 109 14.85 0.72 -7.64
N PRO A 110 14.50 -0.58 -7.56
CA PRO A 110 15.16 -1.54 -6.66
C PRO A 110 16.58 -1.84 -7.13
N ARG A 111 17.30 -2.73 -6.42
CA ARG A 111 18.66 -3.17 -6.78
C ARG A 111 18.76 -3.76 -8.19
N ASN A 112 17.69 -4.36 -8.72
CA ASN A 112 17.57 -4.75 -10.13
C ASN A 112 16.78 -3.66 -10.89
N PRO A 113 17.42 -2.85 -11.75
CA PRO A 113 16.73 -1.79 -12.49
C PRO A 113 15.63 -2.30 -13.42
N ASP A 114 15.71 -3.55 -13.92
CA ASP A 114 14.66 -4.14 -14.74
C ASP A 114 13.34 -4.35 -13.99
N ARG A 115 13.36 -4.23 -12.66
CA ARG A 115 12.19 -4.28 -11.77
C ARG A 115 11.73 -2.91 -11.31
N GLN A 116 12.18 -1.85 -11.95
CA GLN A 116 11.68 -0.49 -11.69
C GLN A 116 10.17 -0.43 -11.87
N ILE A 117 9.50 0.27 -10.98
CA ILE A 117 8.05 0.51 -11.04
C ILE A 117 7.76 2.01 -11.08
N THR A 118 6.66 2.37 -11.73
CA THR A 118 6.12 3.74 -11.75
C THR A 118 4.85 3.77 -10.92
N VAL A 119 4.81 4.64 -9.92
CA VAL A 119 3.67 4.85 -9.02
C VAL A 119 2.88 6.05 -9.49
N GLY A 120 1.56 5.93 -9.59
CA GLY A 120 0.67 6.99 -10.05
C GLY A 120 0.37 6.97 -11.54
N GLY A 121 -0.29 8.00 -12.04
CA GLY A 121 -0.77 8.06 -13.42
C GLY A 121 -1.77 6.93 -13.72
N LYS A 122 -1.53 6.20 -14.80
CA LYS A 122 -2.38 5.08 -15.23
C LYS A 122 -1.82 3.70 -14.87
N TYR A 123 -0.71 3.64 -14.13
CA TYR A 123 -0.06 2.38 -13.78
C TYR A 123 -0.80 1.68 -12.64
N ILE A 124 -0.98 0.35 -12.79
CA ILE A 124 -1.55 -0.51 -11.77
C ILE A 124 -0.44 -1.41 -11.22
N LEU A 125 -0.22 -1.34 -9.92
CA LEU A 125 0.84 -2.07 -9.25
C LEU A 125 0.22 -3.04 -8.22
N PHE A 126 0.64 -4.28 -8.26
CA PHE A 126 0.20 -5.30 -7.30
C PHE A 126 1.35 -5.65 -6.35
N GLY A 127 1.06 -5.66 -5.06
CA GLY A 127 1.92 -6.17 -4.00
C GLY A 127 1.27 -7.31 -3.24
N ASN A 128 2.07 -8.08 -2.52
CA ASN A 128 1.55 -9.09 -1.61
C ASN A 128 0.91 -8.44 -0.36
N VAL A 129 0.15 -9.25 0.38
CA VAL A 129 -0.38 -8.86 1.71
C VAL A 129 0.75 -8.50 2.67
N SER A 130 0.44 -7.65 3.65
CA SER A 130 1.41 -7.14 4.61
C SER A 130 1.01 -7.53 6.03
N SER A 131 1.94 -8.20 6.71
CA SER A 131 1.97 -8.49 8.15
C SER A 131 0.77 -9.21 8.77
N PRO A 132 0.15 -10.20 8.12
CA PRO A 132 -0.75 -11.08 8.84
C PRO A 132 0.05 -11.89 9.87
N PRO A 133 -0.43 -12.05 11.12
CA PRO A 133 0.30 -12.79 12.15
C PRO A 133 0.25 -14.31 11.95
N SER A 134 -0.55 -14.76 11.00
CA SER A 134 -0.81 -16.18 10.73
C SER A 134 -1.13 -16.41 9.27
N TYR A 135 -0.97 -17.65 8.85
CA TYR A 135 -1.32 -18.14 7.53
C TYR A 135 -2.22 -19.38 7.62
N TRP A 136 -2.88 -19.71 6.52
CA TRP A 136 -3.63 -20.95 6.38
C TRP A 136 -2.72 -22.03 5.78
N ASP A 137 -2.55 -23.13 6.51
CA ASP A 137 -1.83 -24.29 6.00
C ASP A 137 -2.78 -25.27 5.31
N TYR A 138 -2.57 -25.45 4.00
CA TYR A 138 -3.40 -26.34 3.18
C TYR A 138 -3.24 -27.83 3.55
N GLY A 139 -2.07 -28.25 4.04
CA GLY A 139 -1.80 -29.62 4.42
C GLY A 139 -2.62 -30.04 5.64
N THR A 140 -2.55 -29.25 6.69
CA THR A 140 -3.26 -29.50 7.94
C THR A 140 -4.66 -28.90 7.99
N ARG A 141 -5.02 -28.01 7.05
CA ARG A 141 -6.26 -27.21 7.02
C ARG A 141 -6.48 -26.44 8.31
N LYS A 142 -5.42 -25.83 8.83
CA LYS A 142 -5.45 -25.04 10.05
C LYS A 142 -4.80 -23.67 9.86
N LYS A 143 -5.23 -22.73 10.69
CA LYS A 143 -4.55 -21.46 10.88
C LYS A 143 -3.30 -21.68 11.72
N MET A 144 -2.15 -21.33 11.19
CA MET A 144 -0.83 -21.48 11.82
C MET A 144 -0.21 -20.11 12.05
N SER A 145 0.56 -19.98 13.12
CA SER A 145 1.37 -18.78 13.37
C SER A 145 2.45 -18.63 12.31
N GLY A 146 2.75 -17.39 11.92
CA GLY A 146 3.82 -17.11 10.98
C GLY A 146 5.19 -17.51 11.52
N THR A 147 6.04 -18.04 10.64
CA THR A 147 7.45 -18.38 10.92
C THR A 147 8.35 -17.74 9.87
N GLN A 148 9.65 -17.65 10.16
CA GLN A 148 10.63 -17.18 9.19
C GLN A 148 10.61 -18.03 7.92
N GLU A 149 10.58 -19.35 8.05
CA GLU A 149 10.51 -20.28 6.92
C GLU A 149 9.31 -19.96 6.01
N MET A 150 8.14 -19.76 6.61
CA MET A 150 6.94 -19.46 5.85
C MET A 150 6.99 -18.06 5.21
N CYS A 151 7.55 -17.07 5.93
CA CYS A 151 7.82 -15.75 5.38
C CYS A 151 8.72 -15.84 4.13
N GLN A 152 9.82 -16.60 4.21
CA GLN A 152 10.71 -16.85 3.06
C GLN A 152 9.99 -17.56 1.90
N ASN A 153 9.12 -18.52 2.19
CA ASN A 153 8.36 -19.22 1.15
C ASN A 153 7.38 -18.27 0.43
N PHE A 154 6.72 -17.37 1.15
CA PHE A 154 5.89 -16.34 0.51
C PHE A 154 6.72 -15.30 -0.24
N LEU A 155 7.93 -14.97 0.20
CA LEU A 155 8.85 -14.11 -0.55
C LEU A 155 9.26 -14.77 -1.89
N LYS A 156 9.59 -16.06 -1.88
CA LYS A 156 9.89 -16.84 -3.08
C LYS A 156 8.68 -16.87 -4.05
N LEU A 157 7.47 -17.02 -3.53
CA LEU A 157 6.25 -16.93 -4.34
C LEU A 157 6.06 -15.52 -4.93
N SER A 158 6.30 -14.49 -4.13
CA SER A 158 6.24 -13.10 -4.60
C SER A 158 7.28 -12.82 -5.68
N GLN A 159 8.46 -13.42 -5.62
CA GLN A 159 9.47 -13.36 -6.67
C GLN A 159 9.04 -14.13 -7.93
N TYR A 160 8.47 -15.32 -7.74
CA TYR A 160 8.07 -16.19 -8.86
C TYR A 160 6.96 -15.56 -9.72
N PHE A 161 5.94 -14.92 -9.10
CA PHE A 161 4.79 -14.37 -9.84
C PHE A 161 5.10 -13.01 -10.47
N ASN A 162 5.03 -12.93 -11.81
CA ASN A 162 5.24 -11.69 -12.55
C ASN A 162 4.14 -10.64 -12.34
N CYS A 163 2.97 -11.02 -11.86
CA CYS A 163 1.90 -10.09 -11.49
C CYS A 163 2.13 -9.38 -10.13
N ILE A 164 3.11 -9.80 -9.34
CA ILE A 164 3.51 -9.11 -8.11
C ILE A 164 4.68 -8.18 -8.45
N HIS A 165 4.47 -6.88 -8.32
CA HIS A 165 5.43 -5.85 -8.74
C HIS A 165 6.35 -5.39 -7.61
N PHE A 166 5.86 -5.44 -6.37
CA PHE A 166 6.61 -5.04 -5.18
C PHE A 166 6.29 -5.96 -4.01
N VAL A 167 7.23 -6.05 -3.07
CA VAL A 167 7.01 -6.80 -1.84
C VAL A 167 6.47 -5.83 -0.79
N GLY A 168 5.26 -6.06 -0.32
CA GLY A 168 4.66 -5.37 0.81
C GLY A 168 5.44 -5.61 2.11
N GLY A 169 4.86 -5.37 3.26
CA GLY A 169 5.48 -5.62 4.56
C GLY A 169 6.01 -7.06 4.71
N TYR A 170 5.82 -7.67 5.83
CA TYR A 170 6.12 -9.11 5.96
C TYR A 170 4.97 -9.91 5.32
N PRO A 171 5.20 -10.79 4.34
CA PRO A 171 4.12 -11.59 3.74
C PRO A 171 3.33 -12.42 4.77
N VAL A 172 4.02 -12.86 5.82
CA VAL A 172 3.48 -13.29 7.10
C VAL A 172 4.47 -12.86 8.18
N GLU A 173 3.97 -12.45 9.35
CA GLU A 173 4.80 -12.02 10.47
C GLU A 173 5.59 -13.20 11.05
N PRO A 174 6.92 -13.22 11.00
CA PRO A 174 7.72 -14.30 11.60
C PRO A 174 7.80 -14.13 13.10
N VAL A 175 6.83 -14.68 13.83
CA VAL A 175 6.73 -14.51 15.29
C VAL A 175 7.76 -15.34 16.07
N ASP A 176 8.46 -16.25 15.42
CA ASP A 176 9.60 -17.02 15.90
C ASP A 176 10.91 -16.22 15.96
N ILE A 177 10.97 -15.06 15.32
CA ILE A 177 12.11 -14.14 15.41
C ILE A 177 11.82 -13.08 16.49
N HIS A 178 12.82 -12.80 17.33
CA HIS A 178 12.68 -11.78 18.37
C HIS A 178 12.37 -10.39 17.74
N PRO A 179 11.41 -9.61 18.29
CA PRO A 179 11.00 -8.34 17.70
C PRO A 179 12.11 -7.30 17.50
N SER A 180 13.18 -7.34 18.30
CA SER A 180 14.29 -6.37 18.20
C SER A 180 15.13 -6.54 16.93
N ILE A 181 15.24 -7.76 16.38
CA ILE A 181 16.06 -8.08 15.21
C ILE A 181 15.22 -8.49 13.99
N ARG A 182 13.92 -8.71 14.17
CA ARG A 182 13.03 -9.20 13.12
C ARG A 182 13.09 -8.36 11.84
N HIS A 183 13.19 -7.04 11.97
CA HIS A 183 13.29 -6.14 10.82
C HIS A 183 14.55 -6.38 9.99
N LEU A 184 15.68 -6.73 10.63
CA LEU A 184 16.94 -7.03 9.95
C LEU A 184 16.85 -8.35 9.20
N ASP A 185 16.42 -9.42 9.89
CA ASP A 185 16.34 -10.76 9.30
C ASP A 185 15.37 -10.80 8.14
N VAL A 186 14.18 -10.21 8.29
CA VAL A 186 13.19 -10.22 7.19
C VAL A 186 13.62 -9.32 6.04
N LEU A 187 14.30 -8.20 6.30
CA LEU A 187 14.81 -7.39 5.21
C LEU A 187 15.96 -8.11 4.49
N TYR A 188 16.83 -8.81 5.20
CA TYR A 188 17.86 -9.66 4.60
C TYR A 188 17.21 -10.72 3.69
N ASP A 189 16.17 -11.41 4.16
CA ASP A 189 15.42 -12.38 3.37
C ASP A 189 14.80 -11.72 2.11
N LYS A 190 14.21 -10.53 2.23
CA LYS A 190 13.68 -9.79 1.08
C LYS A 190 14.76 -9.47 0.05
N LEU A 191 15.89 -8.94 0.49
CA LEU A 191 16.98 -8.51 -0.38
C LEU A 191 17.69 -9.68 -1.05
N THR A 192 17.69 -10.87 -0.44
CA THR A 192 18.34 -12.07 -0.99
C THR A 192 17.42 -12.95 -1.81
N LEU A 193 16.12 -13.02 -1.46
CA LEU A 193 15.15 -13.90 -2.12
C LEU A 193 14.33 -13.23 -3.21
N THR A 194 14.34 -11.88 -3.29
CA THR A 194 13.65 -11.14 -4.35
C THR A 194 14.53 -10.03 -4.93
N ASP A 195 14.28 -9.65 -6.18
CA ASP A 195 14.89 -8.50 -6.85
C ASP A 195 13.88 -7.34 -7.05
N LYS A 196 12.69 -7.47 -6.47
CA LYS A 196 11.60 -6.49 -6.55
C LYS A 196 11.76 -5.41 -5.50
N VAL A 197 10.99 -4.32 -5.66
CA VAL A 197 10.99 -3.21 -4.68
C VAL A 197 10.67 -3.71 -3.29
N ALA A 198 11.51 -3.33 -2.33
CA ALA A 198 11.36 -3.68 -0.92
C ALA A 198 10.60 -2.60 -0.15
N HIS A 199 9.75 -3.06 0.76
CA HIS A 199 9.11 -2.24 1.77
C HIS A 199 9.81 -2.39 3.12
N ALA A 200 9.87 -1.30 3.87
CA ALA A 200 10.28 -1.32 5.27
C ALA A 200 9.27 -0.59 6.16
N TYR A 201 9.11 -1.07 7.37
CA TYR A 201 8.24 -0.42 8.34
C TYR A 201 8.90 0.82 8.96
N SER A 202 8.12 1.90 9.05
CA SER A 202 8.48 3.12 9.74
C SER A 202 8.14 2.97 11.24
N LEU A 203 9.01 2.28 11.98
CA LEU A 203 8.80 1.97 13.41
C LEU A 203 9.98 2.44 14.26
N GLY A 204 10.15 3.76 14.33
CA GLY A 204 11.21 4.42 15.11
C GLY A 204 12.48 4.68 14.31
N LYS A 205 13.36 5.48 14.92
CA LYS A 205 14.58 6.02 14.28
C LYS A 205 15.54 4.92 13.83
N GLU A 206 15.91 4.06 14.77
CA GLU A 206 16.98 3.07 14.58
C GLU A 206 16.62 2.07 13.49
N ARG A 207 15.42 1.50 13.56
CA ARG A 207 14.98 0.51 12.58
C ARG A 207 14.91 1.04 11.15
N VAL A 208 14.54 2.31 11.00
CA VAL A 208 14.46 2.93 9.67
C VAL A 208 15.85 3.22 9.11
N GLU A 209 16.79 3.66 9.94
CA GLU A 209 18.18 3.86 9.52
C GLU A 209 18.85 2.53 9.14
N ASP A 210 18.66 1.47 9.94
CA ASP A 210 19.13 0.12 9.62
C ASP A 210 18.64 -0.34 8.25
N VAL A 211 17.34 -0.18 8.02
CA VAL A 211 16.69 -0.62 6.78
C VAL A 211 17.20 0.18 5.57
N MET A 212 17.31 1.50 5.67
CA MET A 212 17.85 2.34 4.60
C MET A 212 19.28 1.94 4.26
N GLU A 213 20.11 1.70 5.28
CA GLU A 213 21.49 1.29 5.09
C GLU A 213 21.61 -0.09 4.44
N MET A 214 20.80 -1.06 4.87
CA MET A 214 20.76 -2.39 4.24
C MET A 214 20.36 -2.32 2.76
N VAL A 215 19.37 -1.51 2.41
CA VAL A 215 18.94 -1.32 1.01
C VAL A 215 20.04 -0.62 0.21
N ARG A 216 20.69 0.39 0.77
CA ARG A 216 21.80 1.10 0.14
C ARG A 216 22.97 0.15 -0.18
N ILE A 217 23.40 -0.64 0.81
CA ILE A 217 24.48 -1.63 0.65
C ILE A 217 24.12 -2.68 -0.39
N ALA A 218 22.91 -3.25 -0.31
CA ALA A 218 22.45 -4.28 -1.24
C ALA A 218 22.34 -3.79 -2.69
N GLY A 219 22.08 -2.49 -2.88
CA GLY A 219 22.08 -1.84 -4.19
C GLY A 219 23.43 -1.40 -4.69
N GLY A 220 24.49 -1.44 -3.85
CA GLY A 220 25.81 -0.94 -4.16
C GLY A 220 25.86 0.60 -4.33
N HIS A 221 24.91 1.33 -3.73
CA HIS A 221 24.78 2.76 -3.88
C HIS A 221 25.69 3.55 -2.91
N SER A 222 26.25 4.67 -3.36
CA SER A 222 26.72 5.71 -2.47
C SER A 222 25.55 6.35 -1.72
N HIS A 223 25.80 7.15 -0.69
CA HIS A 223 24.73 7.90 -0.01
C HIS A 223 24.01 8.86 -0.97
N GLU A 224 24.78 9.55 -1.82
CA GLU A 224 24.23 10.47 -2.81
C GLU A 224 23.35 9.77 -3.85
N GLU A 225 23.80 8.62 -4.37
CA GLU A 225 23.01 7.81 -5.31
C GLU A 225 21.73 7.25 -4.66
N PHE A 226 21.79 6.85 -3.39
CA PHE A 226 20.63 6.39 -2.65
C PHE A 226 19.58 7.48 -2.49
N GLU A 227 20.01 8.72 -2.24
CA GLU A 227 19.13 9.88 -2.03
C GLU A 227 18.68 10.56 -3.34
N SER A 228 19.29 10.22 -4.48
CA SER A 228 18.96 10.81 -5.78
C SER A 228 17.55 10.46 -6.26
N SER A 229 17.06 9.27 -5.92
CA SER A 229 15.73 8.77 -6.28
C SER A 229 15.28 7.64 -5.36
N PRO A 230 13.96 7.41 -5.21
CA PRO A 230 13.45 6.35 -4.35
C PRO A 230 13.96 4.95 -4.73
N LYS A 231 14.53 4.22 -3.76
CA LYS A 231 15.01 2.84 -3.88
C LYS A 231 14.14 1.85 -3.11
N MET A 232 13.43 2.35 -2.12
CA MET A 232 12.51 1.63 -1.26
C MET A 232 11.31 2.50 -0.89
N TYR A 233 10.34 1.92 -0.23
CA TYR A 233 9.20 2.69 0.28
C TYR A 233 8.79 2.24 1.67
N THR A 234 8.08 3.11 2.37
CA THR A 234 7.39 2.78 3.62
C THR A 234 5.90 3.02 3.50
N ASN A 235 5.15 2.40 4.39
CA ASN A 235 3.76 2.71 4.62
C ASN A 235 3.55 3.02 6.10
N ILE A 236 2.92 4.16 6.39
CA ILE A 236 2.44 4.48 7.73
C ILE A 236 0.92 4.49 7.77
N ASN A 237 0.37 4.25 8.93
CA ASN A 237 -1.04 4.45 9.23
C ASN A 237 -1.16 5.58 10.26
N SER A 238 -2.28 6.30 10.22
CA SER A 238 -2.67 7.13 11.35
C SER A 238 -3.16 6.25 12.51
N THR A 239 -3.04 6.73 13.71
CA THR A 239 -3.70 6.15 14.88
C THR A 239 -5.07 6.81 15.00
N SER A 240 -5.99 6.41 14.13
CA SER A 240 -7.34 7.00 14.03
C SER A 240 -8.12 6.83 15.34
N PRO A 241 -8.90 7.85 15.76
CA PRO A 241 -9.16 9.08 15.02
C PRO A 241 -8.10 10.17 15.25
N LEU A 242 -7.78 10.89 14.18
CA LEU A 242 -7.10 12.18 14.16
C LEU A 242 -5.75 12.22 14.91
N LYS A 243 -4.91 11.17 14.74
CA LYS A 243 -3.66 11.08 15.46
C LYS A 243 -2.55 10.43 14.62
N HIS A 244 -1.32 10.93 14.78
CA HIS A 244 -0.10 10.27 14.31
C HIS A 244 0.86 10.03 15.48
N ASP A 245 1.35 8.79 15.61
CA ASP A 245 2.25 8.40 16.68
C ASP A 245 3.72 8.76 16.38
N GLN A 246 4.51 8.79 17.44
CA GLN A 246 5.93 9.13 17.36
C GLN A 246 6.73 8.14 16.50
N PRO A 247 6.66 6.80 16.70
CA PRO A 247 7.52 5.89 15.95
C PRO A 247 7.30 5.94 14.43
N MET A 248 6.05 6.09 13.98
CA MET A 248 5.75 6.17 12.55
C MET A 248 6.22 7.49 11.95
N LEU A 249 6.03 8.62 12.66
CA LEU A 249 6.51 9.92 12.20
C LEU A 249 8.04 10.02 12.21
N ASP A 250 8.73 9.43 13.19
CA ASP A 250 10.18 9.37 13.22
C ASP A 250 10.76 8.77 11.92
N GLY A 251 10.22 7.65 11.48
CA GLY A 251 10.65 7.02 10.25
C GLY A 251 10.18 7.77 9.01
N TRP A 252 8.94 8.28 9.00
CA TRP A 252 8.38 9.08 7.91
C TRP A 252 9.28 10.27 7.56
N MET A 253 9.64 11.07 8.56
CA MET A 253 10.50 12.24 8.36
C MET A 253 11.89 11.88 7.85
N ARG A 254 12.48 10.77 8.34
CA ARG A 254 13.81 10.32 7.90
C ARG A 254 13.81 9.86 6.46
N LEU A 255 12.81 9.08 6.08
CA LEU A 255 12.64 8.63 4.70
C LEU A 255 12.34 9.79 3.75
N ALA A 256 11.55 10.80 4.19
CA ALA A 256 11.33 12.02 3.42
C ALA A 256 12.65 12.76 3.15
N ARG A 257 13.51 12.96 4.18
CA ARG A 257 14.81 13.60 4.04
C ARG A 257 15.73 12.87 3.06
N ARG A 258 15.67 11.53 3.05
CA ARG A 258 16.45 10.65 2.18
C ARG A 258 15.80 10.35 0.84
N ASN A 259 14.74 11.08 0.47
CA ASN A 259 14.03 10.92 -0.83
C ASN A 259 13.52 9.50 -1.10
N GLN A 260 13.02 8.82 -0.10
CA GLN A 260 12.44 7.49 -0.28
C GLN A 260 10.93 7.56 -0.45
N GLY A 261 10.31 6.49 -1.00
CA GLY A 261 8.88 6.44 -1.26
C GLY A 261 8.06 6.41 0.03
N LEU A 262 7.02 7.21 0.10
CA LEU A 262 6.20 7.45 1.29
C LEU A 262 4.73 7.16 0.97
N VAL A 263 4.12 6.22 1.67
CA VAL A 263 2.70 5.90 1.54
C VAL A 263 2.02 6.07 2.89
N VAL A 264 0.99 6.91 2.96
CA VAL A 264 0.19 7.07 4.19
C VAL A 264 -1.19 6.48 3.95
N THR A 265 -1.60 5.57 4.82
CA THR A 265 -2.85 4.81 4.67
C THR A 265 -3.64 4.82 5.98
N PRO A 266 -4.48 5.83 6.21
CA PRO A 266 -5.33 5.87 7.39
C PRO A 266 -6.27 4.66 7.46
N PHE A 267 -6.53 4.21 8.69
CA PHE A 267 -7.43 3.11 8.99
C PHE A 267 -8.67 3.65 9.68
N THR A 268 -9.65 4.10 8.89
CA THR A 268 -10.85 4.80 9.39
C THR A 268 -12.09 3.93 9.26
N LEU A 269 -12.50 3.30 10.36
CA LEU A 269 -13.69 2.45 10.39
C LEU A 269 -14.92 3.29 10.76
N ALA A 270 -15.83 3.42 9.80
CA ALA A 270 -17.08 4.16 9.96
C ALA A 270 -17.91 3.58 11.12
N GLY A 271 -18.27 4.45 12.05
CA GLY A 271 -19.02 4.07 13.25
C GLY A 271 -18.17 3.59 14.44
N ALA A 272 -16.86 3.36 14.27
CA ALA A 272 -15.98 2.96 15.37
C ALA A 272 -14.82 3.95 15.61
N MET A 273 -14.10 4.33 14.56
CA MET A 273 -12.94 5.24 14.62
C MET A 273 -13.14 6.49 13.76
N ALA A 274 -14.29 6.58 13.10
CA ALA A 274 -14.63 7.65 12.19
C ALA A 274 -16.16 7.90 12.25
N PRO A 275 -16.64 9.02 11.69
CA PRO A 275 -18.08 9.24 11.55
C PRO A 275 -18.77 8.05 10.89
N VAL A 276 -20.04 7.82 11.25
CA VAL A 276 -20.82 6.69 10.73
C VAL A 276 -21.12 6.82 9.22
N THR A 277 -21.17 8.05 8.71
CA THR A 277 -21.37 8.28 7.28
C THR A 277 -20.10 8.01 6.49
N MET A 278 -20.23 7.40 5.32
CA MET A 278 -19.08 7.11 4.46
C MET A 278 -18.33 8.39 4.03
N ALA A 279 -19.06 9.45 3.70
CA ALA A 279 -18.47 10.74 3.36
C ALA A 279 -17.62 11.32 4.51
N GLY A 280 -18.14 11.29 5.74
CA GLY A 280 -17.41 11.74 6.92
C GLY A 280 -16.18 10.88 7.23
N ALA A 281 -16.29 9.55 7.08
CA ALA A 281 -15.14 8.64 7.26
C ALA A 281 -14.05 8.87 6.20
N VAL A 282 -14.41 9.12 4.95
CA VAL A 282 -13.45 9.47 3.89
C VAL A 282 -12.83 10.85 4.13
N ALA A 283 -13.62 11.85 4.56
CA ALA A 283 -13.08 13.17 4.89
C ALA A 283 -12.05 13.10 6.03
N GLN A 284 -12.33 12.34 7.09
CA GLN A 284 -11.36 12.10 8.16
C GLN A 284 -10.12 11.37 7.67
N SER A 285 -10.28 10.31 6.88
CA SER A 285 -9.16 9.57 6.28
C SER A 285 -8.26 10.51 5.46
N LEU A 286 -8.85 11.39 4.66
CA LEU A 286 -8.11 12.38 3.90
C LEU A 286 -7.40 13.37 4.80
N ALA A 287 -8.05 13.94 5.81
CA ALA A 287 -7.41 14.87 6.74
C ALA A 287 -6.15 14.26 7.39
N GLU A 288 -6.27 13.03 7.90
CA GLU A 288 -5.15 12.31 8.50
C GLU A 288 -4.02 12.04 7.47
N GLY A 289 -4.37 11.64 6.25
CA GLY A 289 -3.39 11.38 5.18
C GLY A 289 -2.72 12.65 4.66
N LEU A 290 -3.49 13.69 4.37
CA LEU A 290 -2.99 14.96 3.83
C LEU A 290 -2.06 15.68 4.82
N CYS A 291 -2.31 15.57 6.13
CA CYS A 291 -1.41 16.04 7.19
C CYS A 291 0.00 15.44 7.04
N ALA A 292 0.09 14.12 6.88
CA ALA A 292 1.38 13.44 6.72
C ALA A 292 2.07 13.81 5.39
N VAL A 293 1.31 13.94 4.29
CA VAL A 293 1.86 14.39 3.01
C VAL A 293 2.39 15.81 3.11
N ALA A 294 1.63 16.73 3.74
CA ALA A 294 2.07 18.12 3.93
C ALA A 294 3.37 18.22 4.73
N LEU A 295 3.49 17.44 5.81
CA LEU A 295 4.75 17.34 6.58
C LEU A 295 5.92 16.87 5.71
N ALA A 296 5.72 15.83 4.90
CA ALA A 296 6.76 15.32 4.00
C ALA A 296 7.18 16.36 2.96
N GLN A 297 6.23 17.06 2.36
CA GLN A 297 6.50 18.11 1.35
C GLN A 297 7.17 19.34 1.94
N TRP A 298 6.88 19.69 3.21
CA TRP A 298 7.61 20.75 3.89
C TRP A 298 9.07 20.37 4.15
N ILE A 299 9.31 19.12 4.60
CA ILE A 299 10.67 18.62 4.84
C ILE A 299 11.46 18.53 3.53
N ARG A 300 10.84 18.01 2.47
CA ARG A 300 11.43 17.85 1.14
C ARG A 300 10.38 18.13 0.06
N PRO A 301 10.38 19.31 -0.54
CA PRO A 301 9.53 19.58 -1.69
C PRO A 301 9.80 18.58 -2.83
N GLY A 302 8.75 17.99 -3.38
CA GLY A 302 8.84 16.94 -4.39
C GLY A 302 9.05 15.53 -3.82
N ALA A 303 8.94 15.33 -2.51
CA ALA A 303 8.99 13.99 -1.91
C ALA A 303 7.95 13.05 -2.53
N ALA A 304 8.37 11.82 -2.85
CA ALA A 304 7.56 10.79 -3.49
C ALA A 304 6.49 10.25 -2.53
N CYS A 305 5.30 10.85 -2.57
CA CYS A 305 4.18 10.52 -1.67
C CYS A 305 3.04 9.84 -2.41
N ALA A 306 2.31 8.98 -1.71
CA ALA A 306 1.01 8.45 -2.12
C ALA A 306 0.07 8.42 -0.90
N ILE A 307 -1.21 8.67 -1.13
CA ILE A 307 -2.25 8.45 -0.13
C ILE A 307 -2.89 7.08 -0.33
N GLY A 308 -3.45 6.52 0.72
CA GLY A 308 -4.20 5.28 0.66
C GLY A 308 -5.38 5.31 1.62
N THR A 309 -6.13 4.23 1.63
CA THR A 309 -7.28 4.08 2.53
C THR A 309 -7.49 2.64 2.95
N PHE A 310 -7.94 2.48 4.20
CA PHE A 310 -8.62 1.30 4.72
C PHE A 310 -9.99 1.69 5.31
N THR A 311 -10.64 2.67 4.71
CA THR A 311 -11.98 3.11 5.15
C THR A 311 -12.99 2.01 4.82
N SER A 312 -13.69 1.55 5.84
CA SER A 312 -14.74 0.53 5.77
C SER A 312 -15.77 0.78 6.86
N ASN A 313 -16.85 0.04 6.84
CA ASN A 313 -17.74 -0.10 7.98
C ASN A 313 -17.25 -1.18 8.95
N VAL A 314 -17.90 -1.28 10.09
CA VAL A 314 -17.69 -2.37 11.07
C VAL A 314 -18.89 -3.28 11.14
N ASP A 315 -18.66 -4.55 11.42
CA ASP A 315 -19.72 -5.44 11.87
C ASP A 315 -20.19 -5.04 13.27
N MET A 316 -21.41 -4.58 13.38
CA MET A 316 -21.99 -4.04 14.62
C MET A 316 -22.11 -5.08 15.75
N LYS A 317 -21.98 -6.37 15.45
CA LYS A 317 -22.02 -7.44 16.46
C LYS A 317 -20.65 -7.76 17.04
N SER A 318 -19.64 -7.83 16.20
CA SER A 318 -18.28 -8.22 16.59
C SER A 318 -17.33 -7.05 16.73
N GLY A 319 -17.64 -5.88 16.16
CA GLY A 319 -16.72 -4.74 16.04
C GLY A 319 -15.59 -4.96 15.01
N ALA A 320 -15.61 -6.07 14.29
CA ALA A 320 -14.58 -6.39 13.29
C ALA A 320 -14.74 -5.52 12.04
N PRO A 321 -13.62 -5.16 11.37
CA PRO A 321 -13.69 -4.48 10.07
C PRO A 321 -14.42 -5.34 9.04
N ALA A 322 -15.39 -4.76 8.35
CA ALA A 322 -16.16 -5.44 7.32
C ALA A 322 -15.50 -5.23 5.93
N PHE A 323 -14.34 -5.81 5.72
CA PHE A 323 -13.64 -5.76 4.44
C PHE A 323 -14.33 -6.63 3.38
N GLY A 324 -14.14 -6.27 2.11
CA GLY A 324 -14.76 -6.98 0.99
C GLY A 324 -16.27 -6.68 0.81
N THR A 325 -16.82 -5.73 1.58
CA THR A 325 -18.20 -5.27 1.46
C THR A 325 -18.35 -4.18 0.39
N PRO A 326 -19.56 -3.91 -0.10
CA PRO A 326 -19.82 -2.80 -1.02
C PRO A 326 -19.39 -1.43 -0.46
N GLU A 327 -19.53 -1.21 0.84
CA GLU A 327 -19.11 0.01 1.54
C GLU A 327 -17.60 0.21 1.45
N TYR A 328 -16.82 -0.84 1.68
CA TYR A 328 -15.36 -0.80 1.52
C TYR A 328 -14.94 -0.44 0.09
N MET A 329 -15.57 -1.09 -0.89
CA MET A 329 -15.30 -0.82 -2.32
C MET A 329 -15.65 0.62 -2.67
N ARG A 330 -16.83 1.10 -2.23
CA ARG A 330 -17.27 2.47 -2.49
C ARG A 330 -16.37 3.51 -1.83
N ALA A 331 -15.97 3.30 -0.57
CA ALA A 331 -15.00 4.17 0.11
C ALA A 331 -13.67 4.25 -0.65
N THR A 332 -13.19 3.11 -1.15
CA THR A 332 -11.98 3.04 -1.95
C THR A 332 -12.11 3.82 -3.25
N GLN A 333 -13.21 3.70 -3.98
CA GLN A 333 -13.47 4.47 -5.21
C GLN A 333 -13.60 5.98 -4.92
N MET A 334 -14.30 6.37 -3.85
CA MET A 334 -14.40 7.77 -3.41
C MET A 334 -13.01 8.34 -3.09
N THR A 335 -12.20 7.60 -2.34
CA THR A 335 -10.83 8.03 -2.04
C THR A 335 -9.98 8.12 -3.30
N GLY A 336 -10.14 7.23 -4.27
CA GLY A 336 -9.46 7.28 -5.57
C GLY A 336 -9.83 8.54 -6.36
N GLN A 337 -11.11 8.92 -6.37
CA GLN A 337 -11.56 10.14 -7.00
C GLN A 337 -10.98 11.39 -6.31
N MET A 338 -10.94 11.40 -4.95
CA MET A 338 -10.32 12.47 -4.18
C MET A 338 -8.80 12.53 -4.39
N ALA A 339 -8.12 11.37 -4.52
CA ALA A 339 -6.70 11.33 -4.83
C ALA A 339 -6.40 12.01 -6.18
N ARG A 340 -7.22 11.75 -7.21
CA ARG A 340 -7.12 12.45 -8.50
C ARG A 340 -7.40 13.96 -8.38
N PHE A 341 -8.36 14.36 -7.56
CA PHE A 341 -8.62 15.77 -7.25
C PHE A 341 -7.39 16.47 -6.66
N TYR A 342 -6.66 15.79 -5.76
CA TYR A 342 -5.40 16.30 -5.18
C TYR A 342 -4.16 16.01 -6.02
N LYS A 343 -4.31 15.33 -7.16
CA LYS A 343 -3.20 14.90 -8.03
C LYS A 343 -2.16 14.05 -7.31
N LEU A 344 -2.60 13.17 -6.44
CA LEU A 344 -1.76 12.24 -5.69
C LEU A 344 -1.95 10.80 -6.17
N PRO A 345 -0.88 10.00 -6.24
CA PRO A 345 -1.01 8.56 -6.38
C PRO A 345 -1.80 7.95 -5.22
N MET A 346 -2.53 6.88 -5.50
CA MET A 346 -3.33 6.20 -4.49
C MET A 346 -2.92 4.75 -4.30
N ARG A 347 -2.92 4.31 -3.04
CA ARG A 347 -2.80 2.92 -2.66
C ARG A 347 -4.13 2.39 -2.13
N ALA A 348 -4.60 1.28 -2.68
CA ALA A 348 -5.75 0.52 -2.19
C ALA A 348 -5.35 -0.89 -1.77
N SER A 349 -6.28 -1.68 -1.28
CA SER A 349 -6.05 -3.06 -0.86
C SER A 349 -7.17 -3.99 -1.31
N GLY A 350 -6.81 -5.18 -1.78
CA GLY A 350 -7.74 -6.27 -2.07
C GLY A 350 -8.03 -7.14 -0.84
N VAL A 351 -8.06 -6.54 0.35
CA VAL A 351 -8.31 -7.26 1.60
C VAL A 351 -9.74 -7.81 1.66
N CYS A 352 -9.89 -8.97 2.32
CA CYS A 352 -11.18 -9.61 2.57
C CYS A 352 -11.38 -9.87 4.07
N ALA A 353 -12.63 -10.06 4.49
CA ALA A 353 -12.98 -10.43 5.86
C ALA A 353 -12.90 -11.94 6.11
N ALA A 354 -12.87 -12.77 5.06
CA ALA A 354 -12.79 -14.21 5.17
C ALA A 354 -11.53 -14.67 5.91
N ASN A 355 -11.71 -15.65 6.81
CA ASN A 355 -10.62 -16.19 7.62
C ASN A 355 -9.95 -17.44 7.01
N VAL A 356 -10.49 -17.97 5.92
CA VAL A 356 -9.98 -19.15 5.23
C VAL A 356 -10.05 -18.92 3.71
N PRO A 357 -9.18 -19.58 2.92
CA PRO A 357 -9.18 -19.45 1.47
C PRO A 357 -10.31 -20.30 0.84
N ASP A 358 -11.51 -19.76 0.86
CA ASP A 358 -12.73 -20.39 0.36
C ASP A 358 -13.43 -19.50 -0.70
N GLY A 359 -14.68 -19.80 -1.01
CA GLY A 359 -15.50 -19.05 -1.95
C GLY A 359 -15.75 -17.61 -1.50
N GLN A 360 -15.87 -17.35 -0.20
CA GLN A 360 -16.04 -16.01 0.34
C GLN A 360 -14.76 -15.18 0.10
N SER A 361 -13.58 -15.72 0.44
CA SER A 361 -12.32 -15.00 0.25
C SER A 361 -12.06 -14.68 -1.22
N MET A 362 -12.38 -15.60 -2.12
CA MET A 362 -12.26 -15.41 -3.56
C MET A 362 -13.18 -14.29 -4.04
N TRP A 363 -14.45 -14.33 -3.62
CA TRP A 363 -15.44 -13.34 -4.03
C TRP A 363 -15.11 -11.94 -3.54
N GLU A 364 -14.81 -11.77 -2.25
CA GLU A 364 -14.48 -10.50 -1.63
C GLU A 364 -13.19 -9.90 -2.23
N THR A 365 -12.14 -10.72 -2.36
CA THR A 365 -10.88 -10.28 -2.95
C THR A 365 -11.05 -9.91 -4.42
N SER A 366 -11.75 -10.73 -5.22
CA SER A 366 -11.96 -10.46 -6.64
C SER A 366 -12.73 -9.16 -6.85
N ASN A 367 -13.80 -8.93 -6.09
CA ASN A 367 -14.55 -7.68 -6.17
C ASN A 367 -13.73 -6.48 -5.73
N SER A 368 -12.98 -6.59 -4.64
CA SER A 368 -12.12 -5.51 -4.16
C SER A 368 -11.05 -5.15 -5.19
N LEU A 369 -10.41 -6.14 -5.81
CA LEU A 369 -9.41 -5.93 -6.84
C LEU A 369 -10.04 -5.35 -8.13
N TRP A 370 -11.14 -5.93 -8.57
CA TRP A 370 -11.80 -5.50 -9.80
C TRP A 370 -12.35 -4.08 -9.70
N LEU A 371 -13.07 -3.76 -8.62
CA LEU A 371 -13.71 -2.46 -8.47
C LEU A 371 -12.77 -1.35 -8.00
N SER A 372 -11.74 -1.68 -7.21
CA SER A 372 -10.84 -0.66 -6.67
C SER A 372 -9.58 -0.47 -7.50
N LEU A 373 -9.01 -1.49 -8.12
CA LEU A 373 -7.73 -1.38 -8.82
C LEU A 373 -7.87 -1.15 -10.31
N ILE A 374 -8.95 -1.61 -10.93
CA ILE A 374 -9.17 -1.39 -12.38
C ILE A 374 -9.83 -0.04 -12.64
N HIS A 375 -10.52 0.50 -11.65
CA HIS A 375 -11.33 1.70 -11.79
C HIS A 375 -10.85 2.91 -10.96
N ILE A 376 -9.63 2.81 -10.38
CA ILE A 376 -9.02 3.95 -9.65
C ILE A 376 -8.06 4.72 -10.54
#